data_7d2d6aa3e14b2e5afa179b3771541bcd
#
_entry.id   7d2d6aa3e14b2e5afa179b3771541bcd
#
_cell.length_a   1.000
_cell.length_b   1.000
_cell.length_c   1.000
_cell.angle_alpha   90.00
_cell.angle_beta   90.00
_cell.angle_gamma   90.00
#
_symmetry.space_group_name_H-M   'P 1'
#
loop_
_entity.id
_entity.type
_entity.pdbx_description
1 polymer ?
#
loop_
_entity_poly.entity_id
_entity_poly.type
_entity_poly.pdbx_seq_one_letter_code
_entity_poly.pdbx_strand_id
1 'polypeptide(L)'
;ISVLPLGDISSSFLSDFLIDNNIDIGVIPENDVEVYSIVYQTIDWNNVIRHASGAIYIPKIDGRQKFPIYSGQHGTESKRSNVASLIPLRGFDSMFMASVGYIGSSPDLLGLGVSDDVVHPYVHKFVAEAVIDKIRAVKNFACERGIGYNEQLFVAGYSEGGYVTMATHKLIEEKYSDEFKLTASAPMAGPYDMSFSSNRILSIDSYPQPGYISFTYMSYNEIEKLNRPASDLFQSPYAELMPSLMDGSKSIAEANNYLT
;
A
#
# COMPACT_ATOMS: atom_id res chain seq x y z
N ILE A 1 17.69 -6.98 -3.73
CA ILE A 1 17.24 -5.80 -2.96
C ILE A 1 18.16 -4.62 -3.30
N SER A 2 17.59 -3.46 -3.59
CA SER A 2 18.29 -2.19 -3.72
C SER A 2 17.74 -1.22 -2.67
N VAL A 3 18.62 -0.50 -1.97
CA VAL A 3 18.26 0.38 -0.86
C VAL A 3 18.87 1.75 -1.06
N LEU A 4 18.06 2.81 -0.92
CA LEU A 4 18.47 4.20 -0.99
C LEU A 4 18.04 4.91 0.31
N PRO A 5 18.98 5.53 1.07
CA PRO A 5 18.59 6.37 2.20
C PRO A 5 17.89 7.64 1.70
N LEU A 6 16.79 8.01 2.33
CA LEU A 6 16.01 9.20 2.02
C LEU A 6 16.23 10.32 3.07
N GLY A 7 16.91 10.02 4.17
CA GLY A 7 17.21 10.95 5.26
C GLY A 7 16.49 10.64 6.54
N ASP A 8 16.52 11.59 7.47
CA ASP A 8 15.94 11.48 8.79
C ASP A 8 14.72 12.39 8.92
N ILE A 9 13.75 11.95 9.71
CA ILE A 9 12.58 12.73 10.11
C ILE A 9 12.60 12.83 11.63
N SER A 10 12.60 14.07 12.16
CA SER A 10 12.65 14.28 13.60
C SER A 10 11.29 14.01 14.27
N SER A 11 11.32 13.56 15.51
CA SER A 11 10.12 13.38 16.34
C SER A 11 9.37 14.71 16.55
N SER A 12 10.12 15.83 16.64
CA SER A 12 9.51 17.17 16.69
C SER A 12 8.72 17.51 15.44
N PHE A 13 9.27 17.25 14.24
CA PHE A 13 8.54 17.45 12.97
C PHE A 13 7.25 16.62 12.94
N LEU A 14 7.31 15.36 13.38
CA LEU A 14 6.12 14.50 13.42
C LEU A 14 5.08 15.03 14.41
N SER A 15 5.49 15.54 15.55
CA SER A 15 4.59 16.16 16.55
C SER A 15 3.94 17.41 16.00
N ASP A 16 4.72 18.31 15.37
CA ASP A 16 4.20 19.52 14.74
C ASP A 16 3.22 19.18 13.62
N PHE A 17 3.55 18.17 12.81
CA PHE A 17 2.66 17.69 11.73
C PHE A 17 1.29 17.25 12.26
N LEU A 18 1.24 16.52 13.37
CA LEU A 18 -0.02 16.09 14.01
C LEU A 18 -0.82 17.31 14.48
N ILE A 19 -0.17 18.26 15.15
CA ILE A 19 -0.79 19.48 15.68
C ILE A 19 -1.35 20.33 14.55
N ASP A 20 -0.55 20.63 13.55
CA ASP A 20 -0.90 21.53 12.45
C ASP A 20 -2.05 20.97 11.58
N ASN A 21 -2.16 19.64 11.50
CA ASN A 21 -3.25 18.98 10.77
C ASN A 21 -4.43 18.57 11.66
N ASN A 22 -4.41 18.90 12.97
CA ASN A 22 -5.42 18.53 13.95
C ASN A 22 -5.71 17.01 13.95
N ILE A 23 -4.62 16.22 13.91
CA ILE A 23 -4.67 14.76 13.90
C ILE A 23 -4.35 14.25 15.31
N ASP A 24 -5.30 13.54 15.91
CA ASP A 24 -5.08 12.79 17.14
C ASP A 24 -5.12 11.29 16.83
N ILE A 25 -3.96 10.67 16.91
CA ILE A 25 -3.79 9.22 16.71
C ILE A 25 -3.57 8.47 18.02
N GLY A 26 -3.69 9.15 19.17
CA GLY A 26 -3.46 8.59 20.49
C GLY A 26 -1.99 8.16 20.74
N VAL A 27 -1.06 8.62 19.91
CA VAL A 27 0.37 8.29 19.96
C VAL A 27 1.18 9.57 19.84
N ILE A 28 2.18 9.71 20.71
CA ILE A 28 3.12 10.84 20.69
C ILE A 28 4.43 10.35 20.06
N PRO A 29 4.94 11.01 19.01
CA PRO A 29 6.24 10.71 18.44
C PRO A 29 7.35 10.91 19.48
N GLU A 30 8.12 9.86 19.76
CA GLU A 30 9.15 9.88 20.80
C GLU A 30 10.56 9.90 20.21
N ASN A 31 10.74 9.27 19.05
CA ASN A 31 12.05 9.06 18.46
C ASN A 31 12.11 9.59 17.04
N ASP A 32 13.30 10.06 16.66
CA ASP A 32 13.61 10.33 15.26
C ASP A 32 13.57 9.04 14.43
N VAL A 33 13.33 9.17 13.15
CA VAL A 33 13.14 8.04 12.24
C VAL A 33 14.07 8.17 11.03
N GLU A 34 14.87 7.14 10.77
CA GLU A 34 15.60 7.01 9.51
C GLU A 34 14.68 6.42 8.44
N VAL A 35 14.72 6.98 7.24
CA VAL A 35 13.86 6.58 6.12
C VAL A 35 14.67 6.03 4.97
N TYR A 36 14.23 4.91 4.44
CA TYR A 36 14.84 4.25 3.28
C TYR A 36 13.79 3.92 2.22
N SER A 37 14.13 4.20 0.97
CA SER A 37 13.45 3.58 -0.18
C SER A 37 14.09 2.23 -0.46
N ILE A 38 13.26 1.24 -0.77
CA ILE A 38 13.72 -0.11 -1.09
C ILE A 38 13.04 -0.62 -2.35
N VAL A 39 13.80 -1.29 -3.21
CA VAL A 39 13.29 -2.07 -4.33
C VAL A 39 13.52 -3.56 -4.04
N TYR A 40 12.48 -4.34 -4.20
CA TYR A 40 12.50 -5.79 -3.93
C TYR A 40 11.82 -6.56 -5.06
N GLN A 41 12.00 -7.87 -5.07
CA GLN A 41 11.33 -8.76 -6.02
C GLN A 41 10.06 -9.33 -5.38
N THR A 42 9.03 -9.46 -6.20
CA THR A 42 7.76 -10.14 -5.90
C THR A 42 7.28 -10.87 -7.14
N ILE A 43 6.14 -11.54 -7.07
CA ILE A 43 5.51 -12.20 -8.21
C ILE A 43 4.18 -11.56 -8.55
N ASP A 44 3.85 -11.51 -9.84
CA ASP A 44 2.51 -11.14 -10.29
C ASP A 44 1.55 -12.35 -10.33
N TRP A 45 0.32 -12.13 -10.77
CA TRP A 45 -0.73 -13.15 -10.90
C TRP A 45 -0.43 -14.23 -11.96
N ASN A 46 0.56 -14.03 -12.82
CA ASN A 46 1.05 -15.02 -13.77
C ASN A 46 2.30 -15.76 -13.27
N ASN A 47 2.69 -15.57 -12.00
CA ASN A 47 3.95 -16.04 -11.39
C ASN A 47 5.21 -15.49 -12.09
N VAL A 48 5.12 -14.33 -12.71
CA VAL A 48 6.28 -13.64 -13.29
C VAL A 48 6.93 -12.78 -12.21
N ILE A 49 8.26 -12.86 -12.11
CA ILE A 49 9.03 -12.02 -11.19
C ILE A 49 8.94 -10.57 -11.63
N ARG A 50 8.56 -9.71 -10.70
CA ARG A 50 8.45 -8.26 -10.86
C ARG A 50 9.28 -7.53 -9.83
N HIS A 51 9.62 -6.28 -10.13
CA HIS A 51 10.16 -5.36 -9.14
C HIS A 51 9.04 -4.54 -8.52
N ALA A 52 9.06 -4.44 -7.21
CA ALA A 52 8.20 -3.56 -6.43
C ALA A 52 9.04 -2.68 -5.52
N SER A 53 8.49 -1.56 -5.07
CA SER A 53 9.16 -0.63 -4.16
C SER A 53 8.34 -0.38 -2.90
N GLY A 54 8.95 0.35 -1.97
CA GLY A 54 8.31 0.80 -0.75
C GLY A 54 9.28 1.55 0.15
N ALA A 55 8.77 2.08 1.26
CA ALA A 55 9.59 2.71 2.28
C ALA A 55 9.82 1.78 3.48
N ILE A 56 10.94 1.99 4.17
CA ILE A 56 11.26 1.43 5.49
C ILE A 56 11.55 2.59 6.41
N TYR A 57 11.03 2.52 7.62
CA TYR A 57 11.19 3.51 8.67
C TYR A 57 11.81 2.86 9.89
N ILE A 58 12.99 3.31 10.29
CA ILE A 58 13.78 2.75 11.38
C ILE A 58 13.80 3.73 12.55
N PRO A 59 13.37 3.34 13.75
CA PRO A 59 13.46 4.21 14.92
C PRO A 59 14.91 4.42 15.34
N LYS A 60 15.28 5.65 15.64
CA LYS A 60 16.60 6.01 16.20
C LYS A 60 16.53 5.88 17.73
N ILE A 61 16.69 4.66 18.23
CA ILE A 61 16.63 4.34 19.65
C ILE A 61 17.94 3.68 20.08
N ASP A 62 18.69 4.36 20.95
CA ASP A 62 19.92 3.84 21.50
C ASP A 62 19.67 2.64 22.43
N GLY A 63 20.54 1.64 22.33
CA GLY A 63 20.56 0.48 23.23
C GLY A 63 19.41 -0.51 23.04
N ARG A 64 18.46 -0.29 22.13
CA ARG A 64 17.40 -1.26 21.86
C ARG A 64 17.90 -2.34 20.92
N GLN A 65 17.68 -3.60 21.29
CA GLN A 65 18.18 -4.74 20.54
C GLN A 65 17.17 -5.33 19.54
N LYS A 66 15.85 -5.20 19.81
CA LYS A 66 14.81 -5.84 18.97
C LYS A 66 13.54 -4.99 18.89
N PHE A 67 12.99 -4.86 17.69
CA PHE A 67 11.79 -4.11 17.39
C PHE A 67 10.68 -5.00 16.81
N PRO A 68 9.40 -4.73 17.07
CA PRO A 68 8.31 -5.29 16.27
C PRO A 68 8.31 -4.69 14.86
N ILE A 69 7.73 -5.41 13.90
CA ILE A 69 7.52 -4.91 12.53
C ILE A 69 6.06 -4.46 12.41
N TYR A 70 5.85 -3.26 11.91
CA TYR A 70 4.55 -2.74 11.51
C TYR A 70 4.53 -2.53 9.99
N SER A 71 3.58 -3.14 9.29
CA SER A 71 3.36 -2.94 7.86
C SER A 71 2.05 -2.19 7.65
N GLY A 72 2.16 -0.93 7.23
CA GLY A 72 1.03 -0.06 6.90
C GLY A 72 0.71 -0.11 5.42
N GLN A 73 -0.58 -0.35 5.10
CA GLN A 73 -1.08 -0.46 3.75
C GLN A 73 -1.83 0.81 3.38
N HIS A 74 -1.36 1.51 2.34
CA HIS A 74 -1.98 2.77 1.89
C HIS A 74 -3.38 2.54 1.31
N GLY A 75 -4.21 3.58 1.37
CA GLY A 75 -5.51 3.63 0.68
C GLY A 75 -5.33 3.74 -0.83
N THR A 76 -6.46 3.88 -1.56
CA THR A 76 -6.44 3.90 -3.02
C THR A 76 -5.50 4.96 -3.59
N GLU A 77 -4.55 4.50 -4.38
CA GLU A 77 -3.65 5.32 -5.16
C GLU A 77 -3.56 4.78 -6.59
N SER A 78 -3.73 5.66 -7.56
CA SER A 78 -3.62 5.34 -8.99
C SER A 78 -2.48 6.07 -9.68
N LYS A 79 -1.91 7.09 -9.03
CA LYS A 79 -0.75 7.82 -9.54
C LYS A 79 0.53 7.13 -9.08
N ARG A 80 1.24 6.53 -10.02
CA ARG A 80 2.44 5.73 -9.77
C ARG A 80 3.50 6.41 -8.92
N SER A 81 3.66 7.73 -9.08
CA SER A 81 4.66 8.50 -8.34
C SER A 81 4.24 8.95 -6.94
N ASN A 82 2.98 8.68 -6.53
CA ASN A 82 2.43 9.22 -5.28
C ASN A 82 2.49 8.18 -4.14
N VAL A 83 3.67 7.63 -3.90
CA VAL A 83 3.93 6.47 -3.04
C VAL A 83 5.05 6.72 -2.05
N ALA A 84 5.12 5.88 -1.01
CA ALA A 84 6.02 6.06 0.13
C ALA A 84 7.51 5.99 -0.23
N SER A 85 7.91 5.17 -1.22
CA SER A 85 9.30 5.08 -1.66
C SER A 85 9.85 6.36 -2.30
N LEU A 86 8.95 7.24 -2.78
CA LEU A 86 9.28 8.52 -3.41
C LEU A 86 8.94 9.71 -2.52
N ILE A 87 7.88 9.60 -1.74
CA ILE A 87 7.35 10.65 -0.84
C ILE A 87 7.14 10.00 0.53
N PRO A 88 8.12 10.06 1.45
CA PRO A 88 8.06 9.36 2.75
C PRO A 88 6.77 9.56 3.54
N LEU A 89 6.19 10.77 3.48
CA LEU A 89 4.93 11.09 4.16
C LEU A 89 3.71 10.29 3.66
N ARG A 90 3.82 9.59 2.51
CA ARG A 90 2.75 8.69 2.02
C ARG A 90 2.63 7.40 2.84
N GLY A 91 3.68 7.05 3.60
CA GLY A 91 3.64 5.96 4.57
C GLY A 91 3.59 6.49 6.00
N PHE A 92 2.80 7.55 6.26
CA PHE A 92 2.82 8.27 7.53
C PHE A 92 2.49 7.39 8.74
N ASP A 93 1.57 6.44 8.61
CA ASP A 93 1.22 5.50 9.68
C ASP A 93 2.42 4.62 10.08
N SER A 94 3.12 4.06 9.10
CA SER A 94 4.36 3.28 9.32
C SER A 94 5.48 4.14 9.91
N MET A 95 5.56 5.40 9.48
CA MET A 95 6.53 6.37 9.98
C MET A 95 6.23 6.75 11.44
N PHE A 96 4.97 6.99 11.80
CA PHE A 96 4.56 7.26 13.17
C PHE A 96 4.77 6.04 14.08
N MET A 97 4.45 4.85 13.60
CA MET A 97 4.74 3.63 14.35
C MET A 97 6.25 3.43 14.56
N ALA A 98 7.08 3.86 13.61
CA ALA A 98 8.54 3.85 13.81
C ALA A 98 8.96 4.83 14.91
N SER A 99 8.36 6.00 14.99
CA SER A 99 8.69 6.97 16.04
C SER A 99 8.41 6.47 17.45
N VAL A 100 7.57 5.46 17.62
CA VAL A 100 7.28 4.80 18.91
C VAL A 100 7.88 3.41 19.03
N GLY A 101 8.86 3.09 18.19
CA GLY A 101 9.72 1.93 18.36
C GLY A 101 9.32 0.68 17.61
N TYR A 102 8.71 0.82 16.44
CA TYR A 102 8.53 -0.27 15.46
C TYR A 102 9.50 -0.11 14.29
N ILE A 103 9.81 -1.17 13.59
CA ILE A 103 10.29 -1.06 12.21
C ILE A 103 9.06 -0.85 11.35
N GLY A 104 8.92 0.35 10.77
CA GLY A 104 7.82 0.69 9.88
C GLY A 104 8.08 0.19 8.45
N SER A 105 7.05 -0.34 7.81
CA SER A 105 7.09 -0.82 6.44
C SER A 105 5.88 -0.30 5.67
N SER A 106 6.10 0.40 4.56
CA SER A 106 5.03 0.85 3.68
C SER A 106 5.33 0.36 2.26
N PRO A 107 4.67 -0.69 1.77
CA PRO A 107 4.79 -1.12 0.38
C PRO A 107 4.11 -0.13 -0.54
N ASP A 108 4.67 0.09 -1.74
CA ASP A 108 4.02 0.87 -2.79
C ASP A 108 2.99 0.04 -3.58
N LEU A 109 3.11 -1.30 -3.49
CA LEU A 109 2.35 -2.31 -4.21
C LEU A 109 2.71 -2.42 -5.71
N LEU A 110 2.30 -3.53 -6.36
CA LEU A 110 2.49 -3.70 -7.80
C LEU A 110 1.71 -2.66 -8.61
N GLY A 111 2.26 -2.24 -9.74
CA GLY A 111 1.68 -1.21 -10.61
C GLY A 111 1.95 0.22 -10.15
N LEU A 112 2.58 0.38 -8.97
CA LEU A 112 2.95 1.67 -8.38
C LEU A 112 4.45 1.74 -8.08
N GLY A 113 4.98 2.94 -7.80
CA GLY A 113 6.41 3.15 -7.57
C GLY A 113 7.25 2.75 -8.79
N VAL A 114 8.20 1.84 -8.60
CA VAL A 114 9.05 1.32 -9.70
C VAL A 114 8.36 0.27 -10.57
N SER A 115 7.20 -0.22 -10.17
CA SER A 115 6.45 -1.24 -10.90
C SER A 115 5.60 -0.59 -11.98
N ASP A 116 6.17 -0.33 -13.14
CA ASP A 116 5.53 0.40 -14.25
C ASP A 116 5.11 -0.50 -15.43
N ASP A 117 5.43 -1.78 -15.34
CA ASP A 117 5.22 -2.78 -16.38
C ASP A 117 3.99 -3.68 -16.15
N VAL A 118 3.22 -3.42 -15.10
CA VAL A 118 1.99 -4.14 -14.76
C VAL A 118 0.90 -3.18 -14.25
N VAL A 119 -0.35 -3.60 -14.38
CA VAL A 119 -1.48 -2.90 -13.76
C VAL A 119 -1.44 -3.09 -12.24
N HIS A 120 -1.91 -2.09 -11.49
CA HIS A 120 -2.10 -2.26 -10.05
C HIS A 120 -3.26 -3.25 -9.80
N PRO A 121 -3.04 -4.32 -8.98
CA PRO A 121 -4.08 -5.30 -8.64
C PRO A 121 -5.07 -4.73 -7.62
N TYR A 122 -5.76 -3.65 -8.00
CA TYR A 122 -6.67 -2.89 -7.17
C TYR A 122 -7.80 -3.77 -6.63
N VAL A 123 -7.95 -3.80 -5.30
CA VAL A 123 -8.92 -4.64 -4.55
C VAL A 123 -8.98 -6.09 -5.05
N HIS A 124 -7.84 -6.64 -5.40
CA HIS A 124 -7.69 -8.01 -5.86
C HIS A 124 -6.72 -8.79 -4.95
N LYS A 125 -7.01 -10.08 -4.71
CA LYS A 125 -6.22 -10.93 -3.78
C LYS A 125 -4.72 -10.98 -4.06
N PHE A 126 -4.30 -10.80 -5.29
CA PHE A 126 -2.88 -10.83 -5.68
C PHE A 126 -2.05 -9.66 -5.16
N VAL A 127 -2.69 -8.62 -4.62
CA VAL A 127 -1.98 -7.51 -3.98
C VAL A 127 -1.18 -7.96 -2.75
N ALA A 128 -1.61 -9.03 -2.07
CA ALA A 128 -1.02 -9.49 -0.82
C ALA A 128 0.39 -10.08 -0.97
N GLU A 129 0.73 -10.72 -2.09
CA GLU A 129 2.08 -11.29 -2.30
C GLU A 129 3.15 -10.20 -2.24
N ALA A 130 2.91 -9.03 -2.82
CA ALA A 130 3.84 -7.90 -2.76
C ALA A 130 4.08 -7.40 -1.33
N VAL A 131 3.07 -7.48 -0.45
CA VAL A 131 3.21 -7.14 0.97
C VAL A 131 4.06 -8.19 1.71
N ILE A 132 3.82 -9.47 1.47
CA ILE A 132 4.61 -10.58 2.04
C ILE A 132 6.09 -10.43 1.66
N ASP A 133 6.37 -10.20 0.40
CA ASP A 133 7.75 -10.05 -0.08
C ASP A 133 8.39 -8.76 0.44
N LYS A 134 7.60 -7.69 0.65
CA LYS A 134 8.09 -6.48 1.32
C LYS A 134 8.49 -6.75 2.77
N ILE A 135 7.72 -7.55 3.52
CA ILE A 135 8.05 -7.91 4.91
C ILE A 135 9.34 -8.76 4.92
N ARG A 136 9.52 -9.68 3.98
CA ARG A 136 10.78 -10.43 3.79
C ARG A 136 11.95 -9.48 3.53
N ALA A 137 11.75 -8.51 2.65
CA ALA A 137 12.77 -7.50 2.34
C ALA A 137 13.12 -6.63 3.55
N VAL A 138 12.16 -6.28 4.40
CA VAL A 138 12.39 -5.57 5.67
C VAL A 138 13.22 -6.42 6.64
N LYS A 139 12.90 -7.70 6.80
CA LYS A 139 13.67 -8.63 7.65
C LYS A 139 15.12 -8.77 7.16
N ASN A 140 15.32 -8.91 5.85
CA ASN A 140 16.65 -8.99 5.25
C ASN A 140 17.43 -7.68 5.46
N PHE A 141 16.81 -6.53 5.21
CA PHE A 141 17.39 -5.22 5.46
C PHE A 141 17.83 -5.04 6.91
N ALA A 142 16.97 -5.40 7.86
CA ALA A 142 17.27 -5.33 9.28
C ALA A 142 18.45 -6.23 9.65
N CYS A 143 18.47 -7.47 9.17
CA CYS A 143 19.55 -8.42 9.39
C CYS A 143 20.90 -7.91 8.87
N GLU A 144 20.96 -7.41 7.63
CA GLU A 144 22.18 -6.86 7.01
C GLU A 144 22.77 -5.67 7.76
N ARG A 145 21.91 -4.91 8.46
CA ARG A 145 22.30 -3.73 9.26
C ARG A 145 22.47 -3.99 10.75
N GLY A 146 22.30 -5.23 11.18
CA GLY A 146 22.39 -5.59 12.61
C GLY A 146 21.23 -5.04 13.45
N ILE A 147 20.12 -4.68 12.81
CA ILE A 147 18.90 -4.22 13.48
C ILE A 147 18.07 -5.45 13.89
N GLY A 148 17.91 -5.66 15.19
CA GLY A 148 17.11 -6.78 15.70
C GLY A 148 15.61 -6.57 15.52
N TYR A 149 14.87 -7.64 15.29
CA TYR A 149 13.41 -7.66 15.38
C TYR A 149 12.94 -8.81 16.29
N ASN A 150 11.74 -8.67 16.89
CA ASN A 150 11.27 -9.55 17.97
C ASN A 150 10.17 -10.53 17.53
N GLU A 151 10.09 -10.84 16.24
CA GLU A 151 9.11 -11.74 15.60
C GLU A 151 7.64 -11.25 15.66
N GLN A 152 7.35 -10.13 16.32
CA GLN A 152 6.01 -9.56 16.31
C GLN A 152 5.76 -8.82 14.99
N LEU A 153 4.67 -9.19 14.33
CA LEU A 153 4.22 -8.60 13.07
C LEU A 153 2.83 -8.00 13.24
N PHE A 154 2.69 -6.73 12.89
CA PHE A 154 1.44 -6.00 12.85
C PHE A 154 1.18 -5.53 11.44
N VAL A 155 -0.05 -5.71 10.95
CA VAL A 155 -0.47 -5.24 9.63
C VAL A 155 -1.74 -4.42 9.76
N ALA A 156 -1.78 -3.25 9.12
CA ALA A 156 -2.93 -2.36 9.19
C ALA A 156 -3.11 -1.57 7.90
N GLY A 157 -4.32 -1.09 7.65
CA GLY A 157 -4.60 -0.23 6.52
C GLY A 157 -6.06 0.18 6.46
N TYR A 158 -6.34 1.28 5.77
CA TYR A 158 -7.67 1.87 5.63
C TYR A 158 -8.12 1.87 4.18
N SER A 159 -9.42 1.71 3.92
CA SER A 159 -10.01 1.70 2.59
C SER A 159 -9.42 0.57 1.73
N GLU A 160 -8.82 0.82 0.58
CA GLU A 160 -8.06 -0.20 -0.16
C GLU A 160 -7.00 -0.86 0.72
N GLY A 161 -6.27 -0.08 1.55
CA GLY A 161 -5.31 -0.62 2.51
C GLY A 161 -5.95 -1.59 3.51
N GLY A 162 -7.21 -1.39 3.87
CA GLY A 162 -7.99 -2.36 4.65
C GLY A 162 -8.18 -3.67 3.90
N TYR A 163 -8.55 -3.60 2.62
CA TYR A 163 -8.64 -4.78 1.76
C TYR A 163 -7.30 -5.52 1.66
N VAL A 164 -6.21 -4.77 1.38
CA VAL A 164 -4.85 -5.32 1.29
C VAL A 164 -4.44 -6.00 2.60
N THR A 165 -4.73 -5.36 3.74
CA THR A 165 -4.47 -5.91 5.08
C THR A 165 -5.22 -7.24 5.30
N MET A 166 -6.49 -7.32 4.96
CA MET A 166 -7.29 -8.54 5.09
C MET A 166 -6.77 -9.64 4.15
N ALA A 167 -6.45 -9.28 2.90
CA ALA A 167 -5.89 -10.23 1.93
C ALA A 167 -4.52 -10.76 2.40
N THR A 168 -3.68 -9.90 2.97
CA THR A 168 -2.38 -10.28 3.55
C THR A 168 -2.55 -11.19 4.76
N HIS A 169 -3.46 -10.86 5.69
CA HIS A 169 -3.78 -11.69 6.85
C HIS A 169 -4.20 -13.08 6.40
N LYS A 170 -5.18 -13.16 5.50
CA LYS A 170 -5.67 -14.43 4.95
C LYS A 170 -4.54 -15.23 4.29
N LEU A 171 -3.69 -14.58 3.50
CA LEU A 171 -2.58 -15.23 2.83
C LEU A 171 -1.54 -15.79 3.81
N ILE A 172 -1.26 -15.07 4.91
CA ILE A 172 -0.38 -15.54 5.99
C ILE A 172 -0.97 -16.80 6.61
N GLU A 173 -2.25 -16.80 6.98
CA GLU A 173 -2.90 -17.96 7.61
C GLU A 173 -2.95 -19.19 6.69
N GLU A 174 -3.25 -18.99 5.41
CA GLU A 174 -3.44 -20.08 4.45
C GLU A 174 -2.12 -20.67 3.93
N LYS A 175 -1.06 -19.83 3.81
CA LYS A 175 0.14 -20.24 3.06
C LYS A 175 1.46 -20.00 3.79
N TYR A 176 1.53 -19.03 4.68
CA TYR A 176 2.78 -18.56 5.28
C TYR A 176 2.76 -18.57 6.82
N SER A 177 1.87 -19.34 7.45
CA SER A 177 1.76 -19.45 8.91
C SER A 177 3.02 -19.99 9.60
N ASP A 178 3.81 -20.79 8.88
CA ASP A 178 5.10 -21.31 9.38
C ASP A 178 6.23 -20.25 9.29
N GLU A 179 6.07 -19.24 8.43
CA GLU A 179 7.06 -18.19 8.21
C GLU A 179 6.78 -16.93 9.03
N PHE A 180 5.50 -16.57 9.16
CA PHE A 180 5.08 -15.34 9.81
C PHE A 180 4.11 -15.62 10.95
N LYS A 181 4.47 -15.14 12.14
CA LYS A 181 3.56 -15.10 13.29
C LYS A 181 2.88 -13.73 13.33
N LEU A 182 1.70 -13.63 12.73
CA LEU A 182 0.91 -12.40 12.78
C LEU A 182 0.44 -12.15 14.22
N THR A 183 0.87 -11.02 14.79
CA THR A 183 0.53 -10.64 16.16
C THR A 183 -0.85 -9.99 16.22
N ALA A 184 -1.11 -9.06 15.31
CA ALA A 184 -2.43 -8.44 15.14
C ALA A 184 -2.57 -7.85 13.73
N SER A 185 -3.83 -7.73 13.29
CA SER A 185 -4.18 -7.01 12.06
C SER A 185 -5.34 -6.05 12.31
N ALA A 186 -5.30 -4.91 11.63
CA ALA A 186 -6.34 -3.90 11.66
C ALA A 186 -6.78 -3.55 10.21
N PRO A 187 -7.60 -4.40 9.58
CA PRO A 187 -8.19 -4.12 8.27
C PRO A 187 -9.37 -3.17 8.44
N MET A 188 -9.17 -1.87 8.11
CA MET A 188 -10.16 -0.83 8.37
C MET A 188 -10.91 -0.43 7.10
N ALA A 189 -12.25 -0.52 7.13
CA ALA A 189 -13.18 -0.02 6.10
C ALA A 189 -12.83 -0.45 4.66
N GLY A 190 -12.34 -1.67 4.47
CA GLY A 190 -12.01 -2.21 3.15
C GLY A 190 -13.25 -2.69 2.38
N PRO A 191 -13.22 -2.65 1.04
CA PRO A 191 -14.28 -3.22 0.20
C PRO A 191 -14.16 -4.75 0.13
N TYR A 192 -14.50 -5.44 1.21
CA TYR A 192 -14.30 -6.89 1.34
C TYR A 192 -15.27 -7.73 0.52
N ASP A 193 -16.47 -7.23 0.28
CA ASP A 193 -17.48 -7.86 -0.58
C ASP A 193 -17.69 -7.00 -1.84
N MET A 194 -16.99 -7.36 -2.91
CA MET A 194 -17.07 -6.65 -4.18
C MET A 194 -18.43 -6.81 -4.86
N SER A 195 -19.13 -7.92 -4.64
CA SER A 195 -20.47 -8.14 -5.20
C SER A 195 -21.47 -7.20 -4.53
N PHE A 196 -21.42 -7.09 -3.20
CA PHE A 196 -22.25 -6.14 -2.45
C PHE A 196 -21.94 -4.70 -2.85
N SER A 197 -20.67 -4.33 -2.91
CA SER A 197 -20.21 -2.97 -3.27
C SER A 197 -20.66 -2.59 -4.69
N SER A 198 -20.50 -3.49 -5.65
CA SER A 198 -20.93 -3.27 -7.04
C SER A 198 -22.44 -3.11 -7.14
N ASN A 199 -23.22 -4.00 -6.51
CA ASN A 199 -24.68 -3.90 -6.49
C ASN A 199 -25.15 -2.58 -5.85
N ARG A 200 -24.49 -2.14 -4.79
CA ARG A 200 -24.78 -0.85 -4.12
C ARG A 200 -24.53 0.32 -5.06
N ILE A 201 -23.39 0.37 -5.75
CA ILE A 201 -23.06 1.41 -6.71
C ILE A 201 -24.06 1.44 -7.87
N LEU A 202 -24.39 0.27 -8.43
CA LEU A 202 -25.35 0.17 -9.55
C LEU A 202 -26.81 0.49 -9.15
N SER A 203 -27.12 0.53 -7.85
CA SER A 203 -28.48 0.83 -7.36
C SER A 203 -28.74 2.33 -7.12
N ILE A 204 -27.74 3.19 -7.30
CA ILE A 204 -27.88 4.64 -7.11
C ILE A 204 -27.86 5.37 -8.44
N ASP A 205 -28.63 6.47 -8.53
CA ASP A 205 -28.77 7.23 -9.77
C ASP A 205 -27.48 7.96 -10.19
N SER A 206 -26.63 8.30 -9.25
CA SER A 206 -25.37 8.98 -9.51
C SER A 206 -24.29 8.52 -8.51
N TYR A 207 -23.13 8.17 -9.02
CA TYR A 207 -21.97 7.82 -8.20
C TYR A 207 -20.88 8.89 -8.35
N PRO A 208 -20.51 9.59 -7.27
CA PRO A 208 -19.66 10.79 -7.35
C PRO A 208 -18.18 10.46 -7.59
N GLN A 209 -17.78 9.19 -7.58
CA GLN A 209 -16.38 8.74 -7.68
C GLN A 209 -16.20 7.67 -8.76
N PRO A 210 -16.54 7.94 -10.03
CA PRO A 210 -16.49 6.92 -11.09
C PRO A 210 -15.08 6.37 -11.37
N GLY A 211 -14.03 7.11 -10.99
CA GLY A 211 -12.64 6.65 -11.09
C GLY A 211 -12.37 5.33 -10.35
N TYR A 212 -13.05 5.05 -9.24
CA TYR A 212 -12.91 3.75 -8.57
C TYR A 212 -13.47 2.59 -9.40
N ILE A 213 -14.58 2.82 -10.12
CA ILE A 213 -15.14 1.82 -11.04
C ILE A 213 -14.16 1.56 -12.19
N SER A 214 -13.62 2.65 -12.74
CA SER A 214 -12.64 2.60 -13.82
C SER A 214 -11.37 1.81 -13.41
N PHE A 215 -10.87 2.08 -12.22
CA PHE A 215 -9.69 1.42 -11.69
C PHE A 215 -9.94 -0.07 -11.42
N THR A 216 -11.09 -0.41 -10.83
CA THR A 216 -11.53 -1.80 -10.65
C THR A 216 -11.62 -2.53 -12.00
N TYR A 217 -12.29 -1.90 -12.99
CA TYR A 217 -12.41 -2.47 -14.32
C TYR A 217 -11.05 -2.79 -14.95
N MET A 218 -10.12 -1.83 -14.96
CA MET A 218 -8.79 -2.03 -15.53
C MET A 218 -8.03 -3.16 -14.86
N SER A 219 -8.06 -3.20 -13.51
CA SER A 219 -7.42 -4.24 -12.72
C SER A 219 -7.97 -5.63 -13.03
N TYR A 220 -9.29 -5.82 -12.91
CA TYR A 220 -9.92 -7.12 -13.11
C TYR A 220 -9.89 -7.58 -14.58
N ASN A 221 -10.05 -6.65 -15.54
CA ASN A 221 -9.98 -6.98 -16.95
C ASN A 221 -8.62 -7.58 -17.33
N GLU A 222 -7.54 -7.03 -16.80
CA GLU A 222 -6.18 -7.53 -17.02
C GLU A 222 -5.92 -8.84 -16.27
N ILE A 223 -6.18 -8.87 -14.97
CA ILE A 223 -5.80 -9.98 -14.10
C ILE A 223 -6.60 -11.25 -14.41
N GLU A 224 -7.92 -11.10 -14.59
CA GLU A 224 -8.84 -12.21 -14.90
C GLU A 224 -8.93 -12.50 -16.41
N LYS A 225 -8.15 -11.79 -17.25
CA LYS A 225 -8.10 -11.96 -18.70
C LYS A 225 -9.48 -11.91 -19.36
N LEU A 226 -10.31 -10.95 -18.90
CA LEU A 226 -11.69 -10.82 -19.38
C LEU A 226 -11.75 -10.36 -20.84
N ASN A 227 -10.71 -9.64 -21.30
CA ASN A 227 -10.59 -9.12 -22.68
C ASN A 227 -11.80 -8.30 -23.13
N ARG A 228 -12.42 -7.56 -22.21
CA ARG A 228 -13.58 -6.73 -22.51
C ARG A 228 -13.13 -5.32 -22.87
N PRO A 229 -13.65 -4.74 -23.96
CA PRO A 229 -13.37 -3.34 -24.28
C PRO A 229 -14.02 -2.41 -23.26
N ALA A 230 -13.42 -1.23 -23.05
CA ALA A 230 -13.97 -0.24 -22.12
C ALA A 230 -15.41 0.19 -22.49
N SER A 231 -15.77 0.13 -23.76
CA SER A 231 -17.12 0.42 -24.26
C SER A 231 -18.21 -0.53 -23.76
N ASP A 232 -17.84 -1.68 -23.19
CA ASP A 232 -18.83 -2.58 -22.56
C ASP A 232 -19.35 -2.03 -21.23
N LEU A 233 -18.60 -1.13 -20.59
CA LEU A 233 -18.91 -0.57 -19.28
C LEU A 233 -19.11 0.96 -19.33
N PHE A 234 -18.40 1.64 -20.19
CA PHE A 234 -18.39 3.10 -20.28
C PHE A 234 -18.91 3.58 -21.62
N GLN A 235 -19.74 4.62 -21.63
CA GLN A 235 -20.19 5.28 -22.85
C GLN A 235 -19.11 6.21 -23.41
N SER A 236 -19.16 6.49 -24.72
CA SER A 236 -18.37 7.56 -25.34
C SER A 236 -18.73 8.93 -24.74
N PRO A 237 -17.76 9.84 -24.46
CA PRO A 237 -16.32 9.73 -24.76
C PRO A 237 -15.49 9.05 -23.66
N TYR A 238 -16.10 8.57 -22.60
CA TYR A 238 -15.39 8.05 -21.43
C TYR A 238 -14.64 6.75 -21.72
N ALA A 239 -15.23 5.87 -22.55
CA ALA A 239 -14.58 4.63 -22.91
C ALA A 239 -13.20 4.84 -23.58
N GLU A 240 -13.10 5.84 -24.43
CA GLU A 240 -11.86 6.20 -25.15
C GLU A 240 -10.81 6.83 -24.22
N LEU A 241 -11.26 7.46 -23.12
CA LEU A 241 -10.37 8.11 -22.16
C LEU A 241 -9.74 7.11 -21.16
N MET A 242 -10.36 5.95 -20.92
CA MET A 242 -9.93 5.00 -19.89
C MET A 242 -8.45 4.67 -19.93
N PRO A 243 -7.81 4.33 -21.08
CA PRO A 243 -6.38 4.02 -21.09
C PRO A 243 -5.51 5.15 -20.54
N SER A 244 -5.82 6.40 -20.87
CA SER A 244 -5.05 7.56 -20.47
C SER A 244 -5.37 8.07 -19.05
N LEU A 245 -6.52 7.71 -18.51
CA LEU A 245 -6.90 8.06 -17.14
C LEU A 245 -6.34 7.09 -16.11
N MET A 246 -6.11 5.83 -16.53
CA MET A 246 -5.71 4.73 -15.64
C MET A 246 -4.31 4.18 -15.96
N ASP A 247 -3.47 4.95 -16.63
CA ASP A 247 -2.09 4.58 -17.01
C ASP A 247 -1.05 4.78 -15.88
N GLY A 248 -1.49 5.21 -14.71
CA GLY A 248 -0.63 5.53 -13.57
C GLY A 248 -0.07 6.96 -13.57
N SER A 249 -0.45 7.80 -14.53
CA SER A 249 -0.04 9.22 -14.57
C SER A 249 -0.92 10.12 -13.69
N LYS A 250 -2.15 9.70 -13.39
CA LYS A 250 -3.17 10.48 -12.68
C LYS A 250 -3.62 9.80 -11.38
N SER A 251 -3.92 10.62 -10.39
CA SER A 251 -4.65 10.18 -9.20
C SER A 251 -6.13 9.94 -9.53
N ILE A 252 -6.83 9.18 -8.68
CA ILE A 252 -8.29 8.99 -8.79
C ILE A 252 -9.03 10.33 -8.80
N ALA A 253 -8.59 11.30 -7.99
CA ALA A 253 -9.20 12.63 -7.96
C ALA A 253 -9.01 13.37 -9.30
N GLU A 254 -7.82 13.31 -9.88
CA GLU A 254 -7.57 13.88 -11.21
C GLU A 254 -8.41 13.18 -12.29
N ALA A 255 -8.52 11.84 -12.24
CA ALA A 255 -9.32 11.08 -13.19
C ALA A 255 -10.83 11.41 -13.06
N ASN A 256 -11.35 11.54 -11.84
CA ASN A 256 -12.75 11.92 -11.61
C ASN A 256 -13.14 13.23 -12.28
N ASN A 257 -12.22 14.23 -12.35
CA ASN A 257 -12.50 15.51 -13.03
C ASN A 257 -12.80 15.36 -14.54
N TYR A 258 -12.48 14.22 -15.15
CA TYR A 258 -12.79 13.89 -16.54
C TYR A 258 -14.03 13.01 -16.68
N LEU A 259 -14.49 12.39 -15.59
CA LEU A 259 -15.55 11.39 -15.58
C LEU A 259 -16.87 11.91 -14.97
N THR A 260 -16.87 13.12 -14.43
CA THR A 260 -18.04 13.76 -13.79
C THR A 260 -18.53 15.02 -14.52
#